data_2e6039bb395cc318e05c17090df9306b
#
_entry.id   2e6039bb395cc318e05c17090df9306b
#
_cell.length_a   1.000
_cell.length_b   1.000
_cell.length_c   1.000
_cell.angle_alpha   90.00
_cell.angle_beta   90.00
_cell.angle_gamma   90.00
#
_symmetry.space_group_name_H-M   'P 1'
#
loop_
_entity.id
_entity.type
_entity.pdbx_description
1 polymer ?
#
loop_
_entity_poly.entity_id
_entity_poly.type
_entity_poly.pdbx_seq_one_letter_code
_entity_poly.pdbx_strand_id
1 'polypeptide(L)'
;MTEDMFGFSDVRKPNSGDTRVCHTCGEEKHKDEFYNHSLRPGGKSCYCIPCQNKHNADLAKVRKTAPPPPEACECCGRTGVKLLLDHCHETVTFRGWICGKCNTGIGSLGDTLEDVENAWRYLQNVKERQAS
;
A
#
# COMPACT_ATOMS: atom_id res chain seq x y z
N MET A 1 -16.19 -22.61 8.84
CA MET A 1 -15.77 -22.34 8.54
C MET A 1 -15.20 -22.35 8.06
N THR A 2 -14.82 -22.26 7.90
CA THR A 2 -14.16 -22.07 7.43
C THR A 2 -13.82 -21.79 6.80
N GLU A 3 -13.97 -21.77 6.43
CA GLU A 3 -13.67 -21.38 5.83
C GLU A 3 -13.33 -20.40 5.80
N ASP A 4 -13.46 -19.94 6.16
CA ASP A 4 -13.15 -18.97 6.30
C ASP A 4 -12.08 -18.65 6.64
N MET A 5 -11.64 -19.39 6.87
CA MET A 5 -10.51 -19.16 7.01
C MET A 5 -9.98 -18.45 6.05
N PHE A 6 -10.45 -18.64 5.22
CA PHE A 6 -10.06 -17.94 4.34
C PHE A 6 -10.60 -16.76 4.43
N GLY A 7 -11.07 -16.21 5.25
CA GLY A 7 -11.51 -14.96 5.41
C GLY A 7 -11.55 -14.11 4.21
N PHE A 8 -10.87 -14.52 3.21
CA PHE A 8 -10.88 -13.79 2.05
C PHE A 8 -12.19 -13.54 1.50
N SER A 9 -13.03 -14.51 1.46
CA SER A 9 -14.34 -14.33 0.88
C SER A 9 -15.14 -13.36 1.69
N ASP A 10 -14.96 -13.35 2.97
CA ASP A 10 -15.70 -12.43 3.80
C ASP A 10 -15.26 -11.01 3.59
N VAL A 11 -13.99 -10.80 3.45
CA VAL A 11 -13.46 -9.47 3.23
C VAL A 11 -13.96 -8.91 1.91
N ARG A 12 -14.13 -9.77 0.93
CA ARG A 12 -14.55 -9.32 -0.36
C ARG A 12 -16.03 -9.34 -0.56
N LYS A 13 -16.78 -9.82 0.40
CA LYS A 13 -18.20 -9.85 0.32
C LYS A 13 -18.70 -8.44 0.13
N PRO A 14 -19.57 -8.25 -0.79
CA PRO A 14 -20.10 -6.93 -1.02
C PRO A 14 -20.83 -6.48 0.22
N ASN A 15 -20.78 -5.23 0.46
CA ASN A 15 -21.46 -4.68 1.49
C ASN A 15 -22.85 -4.99 1.45
N SER A 16 -23.41 -5.50 2.46
CA SER A 16 -24.83 -5.73 2.51
C SER A 16 -25.51 -4.48 2.97
N GLY A 17 -24.97 -3.36 2.63
CA GLY A 17 -25.63 -2.13 2.89
C GLY A 17 -25.07 -1.40 4.08
N ASP A 18 -25.17 -1.95 5.25
CA ASP A 18 -24.86 -1.21 6.46
C ASP A 18 -23.51 -1.46 7.08
N THR A 19 -22.84 -2.53 6.72
CA THR A 19 -21.54 -2.83 7.34
C THR A 19 -20.46 -3.09 6.31
N ARG A 20 -19.20 -2.95 6.73
CA ARG A 20 -18.04 -3.23 5.91
C ARG A 20 -16.95 -3.82 6.78
N VAL A 21 -16.01 -4.51 6.16
CA VAL A 21 -14.86 -5.06 6.87
C VAL A 21 -13.65 -4.16 6.61
N CYS A 22 -13.01 -3.71 7.68
CA CYS A 22 -11.82 -2.87 7.56
C CYS A 22 -10.64 -3.72 7.07
N HIS A 23 -9.93 -3.22 6.07
CA HIS A 23 -8.79 -3.95 5.51
C HIS A 23 -7.61 -4.04 6.47
N THR A 24 -7.53 -3.16 7.45
CA THR A 24 -6.40 -3.14 8.37
C THR A 24 -6.65 -4.00 9.61
N CYS A 25 -7.75 -3.75 10.31
CA CYS A 25 -8.02 -4.50 11.55
C CYS A 25 -8.90 -5.72 11.33
N GLY A 26 -9.51 -5.84 10.17
CA GLY A 26 -10.33 -7.01 9.85
C GLY A 26 -11.67 -7.07 10.53
N GLU A 27 -12.04 -6.03 11.27
CA GLU A 27 -13.33 -6.02 11.96
C GLU A 27 -14.45 -5.54 11.07
N GLU A 28 -15.61 -6.14 11.23
CA GLU A 28 -16.79 -5.71 10.52
C GLU A 28 -17.43 -4.58 11.33
N LYS A 29 -17.62 -3.43 10.71
CA LYS A 29 -18.16 -2.26 11.38
C LYS A 29 -19.21 -1.59 10.52
N HIS A 30 -20.06 -0.80 11.17
CA HIS A 30 -21.10 -0.06 10.46
C HIS A 30 -20.43 0.94 9.51
N LYS A 31 -21.06 1.18 8.37
CA LYS A 31 -20.50 2.06 7.34
C LYS A 31 -20.18 3.46 7.86
N ASP A 32 -20.87 3.92 8.87
CA ASP A 32 -20.62 5.24 9.45
C ASP A 32 -19.29 5.29 10.18
N GLU A 33 -18.66 4.16 10.42
CA GLU A 33 -17.34 4.11 11.05
C GLU A 33 -16.22 4.15 10.02
N PHE A 34 -16.55 4.48 8.77
CA PHE A 34 -15.57 4.64 7.69
C PHE A 34 -15.74 6.03 7.08
N TYR A 35 -14.63 6.66 6.73
CA TYR A 35 -14.70 7.96 6.06
C TYR A 35 -15.29 7.79 4.65
N ASN A 36 -15.90 8.84 4.14
CA ASN A 36 -16.41 8.86 2.78
C ASN A 36 -15.25 8.87 1.79
N HIS A 37 -15.43 8.19 0.67
CA HIS A 37 -14.40 8.14 -0.36
C HIS A 37 -15.10 7.99 -1.72
N SER A 38 -15.19 9.07 -2.46
CA SER A 38 -16.00 9.12 -3.67
C SER A 38 -15.56 8.15 -4.75
N LEU A 39 -14.31 7.76 -4.77
CA LEU A 39 -13.77 6.88 -5.81
C LEU A 39 -13.85 5.40 -5.47
N ARG A 40 -14.33 5.08 -4.28
CA ARG A 40 -14.41 3.68 -3.87
C ARG A 40 -15.83 3.16 -4.00
N PRO A 41 -15.99 1.86 -4.28
CA PRO A 41 -17.31 1.27 -4.34
C PRO A 41 -18.05 1.49 -3.02
N GLY A 42 -19.30 1.86 -3.10
CA GLY A 42 -20.07 2.13 -1.91
C GLY A 42 -19.82 3.49 -1.29
N GLY A 43 -18.91 4.28 -1.86
CA GLY A 43 -18.64 5.63 -1.38
C GLY A 43 -17.90 5.72 -0.06
N LYS A 44 -17.29 4.62 0.40
CA LYS A 44 -16.60 4.58 1.69
C LYS A 44 -15.18 4.08 1.56
N SER A 45 -14.31 4.54 2.45
CA SER A 45 -12.94 4.07 2.54
C SER A 45 -12.90 2.59 2.92
N CYS A 46 -11.82 1.92 2.58
CA CYS A 46 -11.63 0.52 2.95
C CYS A 46 -11.04 0.37 4.37
N TYR A 47 -10.74 1.48 5.04
CA TYR A 47 -10.22 1.45 6.40
C TYR A 47 -11.20 2.13 7.33
N CYS A 48 -11.41 1.57 8.51
CA CYS A 48 -12.28 2.21 9.49
C CYS A 48 -11.61 3.49 10.01
N ILE A 49 -12.39 4.36 10.61
CA ILE A 49 -11.89 5.67 11.06
C ILE A 49 -10.68 5.57 11.99
N PRO A 50 -10.69 4.72 13.02
CA PRO A 50 -9.49 4.61 13.87
C PRO A 50 -8.24 4.17 13.09
N CYS A 51 -8.38 3.20 12.18
CA CYS A 51 -7.23 2.74 11.39
C CYS A 51 -6.76 3.81 10.42
N GLN A 52 -7.67 4.54 9.80
CA GLN A 52 -7.32 5.63 8.90
C GLN A 52 -6.60 6.74 9.67
N ASN A 53 -7.10 7.05 10.87
CA ASN A 53 -6.49 8.09 11.68
C ASN A 53 -5.08 7.71 12.12
N LYS A 54 -4.87 6.44 12.47
CA LYS A 54 -3.55 5.99 12.83
C LYS A 54 -2.59 6.08 11.65
N HIS A 55 -3.05 5.69 10.48
CA HIS A 55 -2.25 5.78 9.27
C HIS A 55 -1.87 7.23 8.97
N ASN A 56 -2.83 8.14 9.10
CA ASN A 56 -2.57 9.56 8.87
C ASN A 56 -1.58 10.13 9.89
N ALA A 57 -1.69 9.70 11.15
CA ALA A 57 -0.76 10.13 12.19
C ALA A 57 0.65 9.64 11.92
N ASP A 58 0.77 8.39 11.45
CA ASP A 58 2.07 7.83 11.10
C ASP A 58 2.69 8.61 9.94
N LEU A 59 1.90 8.94 8.93
CA LEU A 59 2.40 9.73 7.81
C LEU A 59 2.84 11.12 8.27
N ALA A 60 2.12 11.73 9.20
CA ALA A 60 2.50 13.03 9.71
C ALA A 60 3.84 12.98 10.42
N LYS A 61 4.09 11.92 11.17
CA LYS A 61 5.37 11.73 11.84
C LYS A 61 6.50 11.61 10.82
N VAL A 62 6.28 10.81 9.80
CA VAL A 62 7.28 10.59 8.77
C VAL A 62 7.59 11.91 8.05
N ARG A 63 6.56 12.70 7.76
CA ARG A 63 6.75 13.98 7.07
C ARG A 63 7.62 14.95 7.86
N LYS A 64 7.54 14.90 9.17
CA LYS A 64 8.33 15.81 10.00
C LYS A 64 9.81 15.56 9.85
N THR A 65 10.21 14.34 9.59
CA THR A 65 11.63 13.99 9.49
C THR A 65 12.11 13.85 8.06
N ALA A 66 11.18 13.88 7.09
CA ALA A 66 11.55 13.69 5.69
C ALA A 66 12.22 14.94 5.13
N PRO A 67 13.30 14.79 4.35
CA PRO A 67 13.89 15.93 3.67
C PRO A 67 13.00 16.38 2.51
N PRO A 68 13.28 17.54 1.92
CA PRO A 68 12.51 17.97 0.75
C PRO A 68 12.68 16.98 -0.40
N PRO A 69 11.66 16.84 -1.26
CA PRO A 69 11.77 15.90 -2.37
C PRO A 69 12.83 16.33 -3.38
N PRO A 70 13.59 15.38 -3.94
CA PRO A 70 14.54 15.68 -4.99
C PRO A 70 13.82 15.88 -6.34
N GLU A 71 14.57 16.16 -7.37
CA GLU A 71 14.00 16.31 -8.69
C GLU A 71 13.65 15.00 -9.34
N ALA A 72 14.36 13.94 -8.98
CA ALA A 72 14.20 12.63 -9.59
C ALA A 72 13.74 11.60 -8.59
N CYS A 73 12.98 10.62 -9.08
CA CYS A 73 12.57 9.47 -8.28
C CYS A 73 13.83 8.75 -7.77
N GLU A 74 13.89 8.49 -6.48
CA GLU A 74 15.07 7.84 -5.90
C GLU A 74 15.18 6.37 -6.31
N CYS A 75 14.11 5.81 -6.84
CA CYS A 75 14.13 4.42 -7.28
C CYS A 75 14.49 4.29 -8.76
N CYS A 76 13.72 4.92 -9.65
CA CYS A 76 13.92 4.74 -11.08
C CYS A 76 14.63 5.91 -11.78
N GLY A 77 14.84 7.01 -11.08
CA GLY A 77 15.55 8.15 -11.65
C GLY A 77 14.77 9.05 -12.57
N ARG A 78 13.48 8.80 -12.73
CA ARG A 78 12.67 9.65 -13.61
C ARG A 78 12.50 11.04 -13.02
N THR A 79 12.50 12.03 -13.93
CA THR A 79 12.25 13.42 -13.54
C THR A 79 10.90 13.85 -14.12
N GLY A 80 10.38 14.96 -13.62
CA GLY A 80 9.12 15.49 -14.13
C GLY A 80 7.90 14.67 -13.71
N VAL A 81 8.05 13.79 -12.73
CA VAL A 81 6.97 12.97 -12.22
C VAL A 81 6.68 13.35 -10.78
N LYS A 82 5.45 13.14 -10.37
CA LYS A 82 5.08 13.40 -8.98
C LYS A 82 5.75 12.37 -8.07
N LEU A 83 6.44 12.86 -7.05
CA LEU A 83 7.10 11.99 -6.10
C LEU A 83 6.23 11.83 -4.86
N LEU A 84 6.20 10.62 -4.34
CA LEU A 84 5.43 10.28 -3.16
C LEU A 84 6.39 9.98 -2.02
N LEU A 85 5.98 10.35 -0.83
CA LEU A 85 6.75 10.04 0.36
C LEU A 85 6.62 8.54 0.64
N ASP A 86 7.75 7.85 0.69
CA ASP A 86 7.78 6.43 0.98
C ASP A 86 8.31 6.20 2.38
N HIS A 87 7.72 5.27 3.11
CA HIS A 87 8.11 5.00 4.48
C HIS A 87 8.01 3.53 4.80
N CYS A 88 8.78 3.11 5.80
CA CYS A 88 8.71 1.76 6.29
C CYS A 88 7.49 1.64 7.19
N HIS A 89 6.63 0.68 6.90
CA HIS A 89 5.39 0.51 7.66
C HIS A 89 5.64 -0.06 9.05
N GLU A 90 6.72 -0.81 9.22
CA GLU A 90 7.02 -1.40 10.52
C GLU A 90 7.62 -0.41 11.50
N THR A 91 8.57 0.37 11.03
CA THR A 91 9.28 1.31 11.90
C THR A 91 8.73 2.72 11.82
N VAL A 92 7.84 2.98 10.88
CA VAL A 92 7.25 4.30 10.63
C VAL A 92 8.34 5.34 10.43
N THR A 93 9.30 5.01 9.55
CA THR A 93 10.41 5.90 9.24
C THR A 93 10.46 6.18 7.74
N PHE A 94 10.97 7.36 7.40
CA PHE A 94 11.11 7.76 6.02
C PHE A 94 12.08 6.83 5.28
N ARG A 95 11.73 6.44 4.06
CA ARG A 95 12.62 5.65 3.21
C ARG A 95 13.13 6.44 2.01
N GLY A 96 12.29 7.24 1.41
CA GLY A 96 12.70 8.01 0.25
C GLY A 96 11.53 8.64 -0.47
N TRP A 97 11.84 9.35 -1.56
CA TRP A 97 10.82 9.95 -2.41
C TRP A 97 10.82 9.20 -3.74
N ILE A 98 9.74 8.53 -4.05
CA ILE A 98 9.64 7.71 -5.26
C ILE A 98 8.36 8.01 -6.01
N CYS A 99 8.34 7.73 -7.30
CA CYS A 99 7.17 7.98 -8.12
C CYS A 99 6.10 6.92 -7.83
N GLY A 100 4.86 7.22 -8.27
CA GLY A 100 3.75 6.32 -8.02
C GLY A 100 3.96 4.93 -8.59
N LYS A 101 4.61 4.86 -9.75
CA LYS A 101 4.87 3.59 -10.39
C LYS A 101 5.79 2.71 -9.56
N CYS A 102 6.87 3.29 -9.05
CA CYS A 102 7.80 2.55 -8.20
C CYS A 102 7.16 2.17 -6.87
N ASN A 103 6.40 3.09 -6.29
CA ASN A 103 5.72 2.83 -5.03
C ASN A 103 4.73 1.67 -5.17
N THR A 104 3.92 1.69 -6.23
CA THR A 104 2.95 0.63 -6.47
C THR A 104 3.64 -0.68 -6.81
N GLY A 105 4.69 -0.62 -7.64
CA GLY A 105 5.41 -1.81 -8.05
C GLY A 105 6.07 -2.54 -6.89
N ILE A 106 6.77 -1.79 -6.05
CA ILE A 106 7.43 -2.39 -4.88
C ILE A 106 6.40 -2.95 -3.92
N GLY A 107 5.32 -2.20 -3.69
CA GLY A 107 4.26 -2.67 -2.81
C GLY A 107 3.59 -3.93 -3.32
N SER A 108 3.37 -4.00 -4.64
CA SER A 108 2.74 -5.18 -5.25
C SER A 108 3.61 -6.41 -5.16
N LEU A 109 4.93 -6.24 -5.12
CA LEU A 109 5.84 -7.36 -4.98
C LEU A 109 5.96 -7.86 -3.55
N GLY A 110 5.52 -7.09 -2.59
CA GLY A 110 5.57 -7.47 -1.18
C GLY A 110 6.27 -6.47 -0.27
N ASP A 111 6.81 -5.41 -0.86
CA ASP A 111 7.40 -4.31 -0.11
C ASP A 111 8.60 -4.69 0.75
N THR A 112 9.32 -5.74 0.39
CA THR A 112 10.54 -6.15 1.09
C THR A 112 11.69 -6.27 0.10
N LEU A 113 12.90 -6.17 0.63
CA LEU A 113 14.10 -6.35 -0.17
C LEU A 113 14.11 -7.74 -0.80
N GLU A 114 13.73 -8.73 -0.04
CA GLU A 114 13.71 -10.10 -0.50
C GLU A 114 12.75 -10.28 -1.69
N ASP A 115 11.55 -9.71 -1.59
CA ASP A 115 10.56 -9.83 -2.64
C ASP A 115 11.01 -9.16 -3.92
N VAL A 116 11.62 -8.00 -3.82
CA VAL A 116 12.16 -7.28 -4.97
C VAL A 116 13.34 -8.04 -5.57
N GLU A 117 14.18 -8.61 -4.72
CA GLU A 117 15.32 -9.39 -5.18
C GLU A 117 14.86 -10.63 -5.94
N ASN A 118 13.79 -11.26 -5.48
CA ASN A 118 13.22 -12.42 -6.19
C ASN A 118 12.78 -12.04 -7.60
N ALA A 119 12.15 -10.88 -7.77
CA ALA A 119 11.74 -10.42 -9.08
C ALA A 119 12.96 -10.13 -9.98
N TRP A 120 13.98 -9.50 -9.41
CA TRP A 120 15.20 -9.20 -10.13
C TRP A 120 15.88 -10.51 -10.58
N ARG A 121 15.94 -11.48 -9.68
CA ARG A 121 16.59 -12.76 -9.98
C ARG A 121 15.83 -13.50 -11.08
N TYR A 122 14.51 -13.42 -11.06
CA TYR A 122 13.70 -14.03 -12.10
C TYR A 122 14.05 -13.43 -13.47
N LEU A 123 14.12 -12.11 -13.56
CA LEU A 123 14.43 -11.45 -14.83
C LEU A 123 15.87 -11.74 -15.27
N GLN A 124 16.78 -11.83 -14.30
CA GLN A 124 18.15 -12.18 -14.59
C GLN A 124 18.24 -13.56 -15.23
N ASN A 125 17.52 -14.54 -14.67
CA ASN A 125 17.47 -15.89 -15.20
C ASN A 125 16.86 -15.95 -16.60
N VAL A 126 15.82 -15.16 -16.83
CA VAL A 126 15.21 -15.07 -18.16
C VAL A 126 16.21 -14.55 -19.16
N LYS A 127 16.96 -13.52 -18.80
CA LYS A 127 17.94 -12.91 -19.69
C LYS A 127 19.03 -13.92 -20.03
N GLU A 128 19.49 -14.69 -19.06
CA GLU A 128 20.52 -15.68 -19.29
C GLU A 128 20.02 -16.81 -20.19
N ARG A 129 18.78 -17.24 -20.00
CA ARG A 129 18.21 -18.28 -20.87
C ARG A 129 18.05 -17.80 -22.30
N GLN A 130 17.72 -16.53 -22.50
CA GLN A 130 17.56 -15.99 -23.83
C GLN A 130 18.87 -15.73 -24.52
N ALA A 131 19.94 -15.56 -23.77
CA ALA A 131 21.26 -15.31 -24.30
C ALA A 131 21.99 -16.58 -24.76
N SER A 132 21.56 -17.75 -24.28
CA SER A 132 22.24 -19.00 -24.64
C SER A 132 21.68 -19.73 -25.89
#